data_04ebf9d0f09b23b9d818598f42763e32
#
_entry.id   04ebf9d0f09b23b9d818598f42763e32
#
_cell.length_a   1.000
_cell.length_b   1.000
_cell.length_c   1.000
_cell.angle_alpha   90.00
_cell.angle_beta   90.00
_cell.angle_gamma   90.00
#
_symmetry.space_group_name_H-M   'P 1'
#
loop_
_entity.id
_entity.type
_entity.pdbx_description
1 polymer ?
#
loop_
_entity_poly.entity_id
_entity_poly.type
_entity_poly.pdbx_seq_one_letter_code
_entity_poly.pdbx_strand_id
1 'polypeptide(L)'
;PSIASIELDGNKALKTEDLLKGLDDAGLSEGQVFKRSIVNSLAIEIQRQYVSQGRYGAKVDVTTDDEPRNRVSLNIEIDEGEVAEIRTINIVGNTSFTDEEILQGFELKTGGWFSFFTNDNRYSREKLKGDIESLESFYKNRGYVEFNLESSQVSVSSDKTGVFITLNITEGTTYNVNE
;
A
#
# COMPACT_ATOMS: atom_id res chain seq x y z
N PRO A 1 21.55 -27.14 8.51
CA PRO A 1 21.62 -27.44 7.08
C PRO A 1 21.96 -26.21 6.25
N SER A 2 22.43 -26.42 5.01
CA SER A 2 22.60 -25.35 4.02
C SER A 2 21.42 -25.35 3.03
N ILE A 3 21.17 -24.23 2.39
CA ILE A 3 20.12 -24.07 1.40
C ILE A 3 20.55 -24.75 0.10
N ALA A 4 19.73 -25.68 -0.42
CA ALA A 4 19.96 -26.38 -1.66
C ALA A 4 19.39 -25.63 -2.87
N SER A 5 18.18 -25.12 -2.72
CA SER A 5 17.47 -24.35 -3.75
C SER A 5 16.43 -23.43 -3.10
N ILE A 6 16.03 -22.37 -3.81
CA ILE A 6 14.93 -21.50 -3.46
C ILE A 6 14.03 -21.40 -4.66
N GLU A 7 12.77 -21.82 -4.52
CA GLU A 7 11.74 -21.72 -5.51
C GLU A 7 10.68 -20.71 -5.07
N LEU A 8 10.29 -19.84 -6.03
CA LEU A 8 9.25 -18.83 -5.86
C LEU A 8 8.15 -19.10 -6.86
N ASP A 9 6.92 -19.17 -6.38
CA ASP A 9 5.74 -19.31 -7.23
C ASP A 9 4.62 -18.33 -6.84
N GLY A 10 3.79 -17.95 -7.81
CA GLY A 10 2.64 -17.08 -7.62
C GLY A 10 2.90 -15.58 -7.72
N ASN A 11 4.16 -15.14 -7.76
CA ASN A 11 4.54 -13.74 -7.86
C ASN A 11 4.43 -13.21 -9.30
N LYS A 12 3.36 -12.45 -9.58
CA LYS A 12 3.11 -11.82 -10.89
C LYS A 12 3.38 -10.32 -10.87
N ALA A 13 3.03 -9.65 -9.77
CA ALA A 13 3.19 -8.21 -9.60
C ALA A 13 4.63 -7.82 -9.22
N LEU A 14 5.34 -8.67 -8.48
CA LEU A 14 6.75 -8.50 -8.17
C LEU A 14 7.59 -9.48 -9.00
N LYS A 15 8.68 -8.97 -9.57
CA LYS A 15 9.58 -9.80 -10.38
C LYS A 15 10.33 -10.81 -9.52
N THR A 16 10.43 -12.04 -9.98
CA THR A 16 11.19 -13.10 -9.30
C THR A 16 12.64 -12.70 -9.03
N GLU A 17 13.27 -12.02 -10.00
CA GLU A 17 14.67 -11.54 -9.86
C GLU A 17 14.85 -10.56 -8.70
N ASP A 18 13.90 -9.63 -8.53
CA ASP A 18 13.94 -8.63 -7.45
C ASP A 18 13.73 -9.29 -6.07
N LEU A 19 12.82 -10.27 -6.02
CA LEU A 19 12.58 -11.04 -4.80
C LEU A 19 13.79 -11.90 -4.42
N LEU A 20 14.38 -12.63 -5.37
CA LEU A 20 15.58 -13.45 -5.15
C LEU A 20 16.77 -12.59 -4.71
N LYS A 21 16.93 -11.40 -5.29
CA LYS A 21 17.95 -10.46 -4.87
C LYS A 21 17.74 -10.00 -3.42
N GLY A 22 16.52 -9.67 -3.04
CA GLY A 22 16.19 -9.31 -1.66
C GLY A 22 16.45 -10.47 -0.68
N LEU A 23 16.21 -11.71 -1.08
CA LEU A 23 16.54 -12.90 -0.31
C LEU A 23 18.06 -13.06 -0.13
N ASP A 24 18.82 -12.89 -1.20
CA ASP A 24 20.30 -12.96 -1.17
C ASP A 24 20.90 -11.87 -0.27
N ASP A 25 20.44 -10.63 -0.41
CA ASP A 25 20.84 -9.49 0.44
C ASP A 25 20.58 -9.74 1.95
N ALA A 26 19.53 -10.52 2.25
CA ALA A 26 19.21 -10.96 3.61
C ALA A 26 19.96 -12.22 4.08
N GLY A 27 20.83 -12.78 3.25
CA GLY A 27 21.63 -13.96 3.55
C GLY A 27 20.89 -15.29 3.33
N LEU A 28 19.84 -15.29 2.49
CA LEU A 28 19.16 -16.49 2.02
C LEU A 28 19.45 -16.69 0.54
N SER A 29 20.48 -17.45 0.24
CA SER A 29 20.83 -17.92 -1.10
C SER A 29 21.36 -19.34 -1.04
N GLU A 30 21.45 -19.98 -2.19
CA GLU A 30 21.97 -21.33 -2.30
C GLU A 30 23.36 -21.45 -1.69
N GLY A 31 23.60 -22.50 -0.93
CA GLY A 31 24.84 -22.75 -0.22
C GLY A 31 24.97 -22.07 1.14
N GLN A 32 24.15 -21.08 1.46
CA GLN A 32 24.15 -20.40 2.75
C GLN A 32 23.53 -21.25 3.86
N VAL A 33 23.84 -20.92 5.11
CA VAL A 33 23.28 -21.62 6.27
C VAL A 33 21.81 -21.26 6.45
N PHE A 34 20.96 -22.27 6.43
CA PHE A 34 19.53 -22.10 6.70
C PHE A 34 19.29 -21.64 8.14
N LYS A 35 18.55 -20.54 8.30
CA LYS A 35 18.09 -19.99 9.57
C LYS A 35 16.61 -19.71 9.52
N ARG A 36 15.82 -20.49 10.24
CA ARG A 36 14.34 -20.37 10.24
C ARG A 36 13.84 -18.97 10.64
N SER A 37 14.54 -18.29 11.54
CA SER A 37 14.19 -16.92 11.94
C SER A 37 14.27 -15.91 10.78
N ILE A 38 15.26 -16.06 9.90
CA ILE A 38 15.42 -15.21 8.73
C ILE A 38 14.30 -15.49 7.72
N VAL A 39 13.98 -16.75 7.49
CA VAL A 39 12.89 -17.15 6.59
C VAL A 39 11.55 -16.54 7.00
N ASN A 40 11.20 -16.64 8.29
CA ASN A 40 9.96 -16.06 8.81
C ASN A 40 9.91 -14.53 8.65
N SER A 41 11.04 -13.86 8.94
CA SER A 41 11.13 -12.39 8.78
C SER A 41 10.97 -11.97 7.33
N LEU A 42 11.51 -12.75 6.40
CA LEU A 42 11.40 -12.45 4.96
C LEU A 42 10.00 -12.69 4.40
N ALA A 43 9.32 -13.75 4.85
CA ALA A 43 7.92 -13.95 4.47
C ALA A 43 7.07 -12.73 4.85
N ILE A 44 7.27 -12.19 6.06
CA ILE A 44 6.60 -10.97 6.52
C ILE A 44 7.00 -9.77 5.66
N GLU A 45 8.27 -9.63 5.30
CA GLU A 45 8.75 -8.50 4.51
C GLU A 45 8.21 -8.54 3.07
N ILE A 46 8.19 -9.72 2.44
CA ILE A 46 7.57 -9.89 1.12
C ILE A 46 6.08 -9.54 1.19
N GLN A 47 5.36 -10.01 2.21
CA GLN A 47 3.96 -9.66 2.40
C GLN A 47 3.75 -8.16 2.57
N ARG A 48 4.62 -7.46 3.30
CA ARG A 48 4.56 -5.99 3.45
C ARG A 48 4.73 -5.27 2.12
N GLN A 49 5.59 -5.76 1.23
CA GLN A 49 5.75 -5.17 -0.10
C GLN A 49 4.46 -5.27 -0.92
N TYR A 50 3.75 -6.39 -0.85
CA TYR A 50 2.44 -6.53 -1.48
C TYR A 50 1.40 -5.60 -0.85
N VAL A 51 1.38 -5.49 0.48
CA VAL A 51 0.49 -4.57 1.20
C VAL A 51 0.76 -3.11 0.81
N SER A 52 2.02 -2.72 0.62
CA SER A 52 2.37 -1.37 0.18
C SER A 52 1.86 -1.04 -1.23
N GLN A 53 1.63 -2.06 -2.06
CA GLN A 53 1.01 -1.95 -3.37
C GLN A 53 -0.52 -2.05 -3.35
N GLY A 54 -1.13 -2.02 -2.16
CA GLY A 54 -2.58 -2.12 -1.99
C GLY A 54 -3.13 -3.55 -2.02
N ARG A 55 -2.28 -4.57 -1.96
CA ARG A 55 -2.66 -5.99 -1.93
C ARG A 55 -2.74 -6.49 -0.49
N TYR A 56 -3.76 -6.04 0.24
CA TYR A 56 -3.93 -6.33 1.66
C TYR A 56 -4.25 -7.79 1.97
N GLY A 57 -4.73 -8.54 0.99
CA GLY A 57 -5.02 -9.96 1.09
C GLY A 57 -3.85 -10.87 0.76
N ALA A 58 -2.68 -10.32 0.44
CA ALA A 58 -1.51 -11.12 0.06
C ALA A 58 -1.08 -12.07 1.18
N LYS A 59 -0.75 -13.30 0.79
CA LYS A 59 -0.23 -14.34 1.68
C LYS A 59 1.08 -14.87 1.12
N VAL A 60 2.01 -15.14 2.02
CA VAL A 60 3.31 -15.73 1.67
C VAL A 60 3.52 -16.92 2.59
N ASP A 61 3.49 -18.11 2.01
CA ASP A 61 3.71 -19.36 2.71
C ASP A 61 5.09 -19.91 2.33
N VAL A 62 5.87 -20.27 3.33
CA VAL A 62 7.21 -20.84 3.13
C VAL A 62 7.26 -22.24 3.71
N THR A 63 7.53 -23.19 2.84
CA THR A 63 7.76 -24.59 3.20
C THR A 63 9.22 -24.97 2.99
N THR A 64 9.65 -25.99 3.70
CA THR A 64 11.03 -26.48 3.64
C THR A 64 11.01 -27.99 3.45
N ASP A 65 11.78 -28.49 2.49
CA ASP A 65 11.97 -29.91 2.24
C ASP A 65 13.42 -30.31 2.57
N ASP A 66 13.57 -31.38 3.33
CA ASP A 66 14.88 -31.92 3.69
C ASP A 66 15.54 -32.61 2.49
N GLU A 67 16.76 -32.22 2.19
CA GLU A 67 17.57 -32.72 1.11
C GLU A 67 18.77 -33.56 1.61
N PRO A 68 19.28 -34.51 0.79
CA PRO A 68 20.48 -35.25 1.13
C PRO A 68 21.68 -34.33 1.50
N ARG A 69 22.60 -34.83 2.32
CA ARG A 69 23.83 -34.15 2.73
C ARG A 69 23.56 -32.92 3.61
N ASN A 70 22.54 -32.98 4.49
CA ASN A 70 22.20 -31.91 5.43
C ASN A 70 21.89 -30.58 4.71
N ARG A 71 21.06 -30.63 3.69
CA ARG A 71 20.57 -29.47 2.94
C ARG A 71 19.06 -29.34 3.07
N VAL A 72 18.53 -28.19 2.73
CA VAL A 72 17.08 -27.92 2.66
C VAL A 72 16.76 -27.13 1.39
N SER A 73 15.63 -27.45 0.77
CA SER A 73 15.03 -26.65 -0.28
C SER A 73 13.95 -25.77 0.32
N LEU A 74 13.86 -24.52 -0.13
CA LEU A 74 12.86 -23.55 0.28
C LEU A 74 11.86 -23.37 -0.85
N ASN A 75 10.57 -23.59 -0.58
CA ASN A 75 9.49 -23.30 -1.51
C ASN A 75 8.66 -22.13 -0.94
N ILE A 76 8.61 -21.04 -1.68
CA ILE A 76 7.91 -19.81 -1.30
C ILE A 76 6.71 -19.67 -2.23
N GLU A 77 5.53 -19.95 -1.73
CA GLU A 77 4.26 -19.79 -2.42
C GLU A 77 3.64 -18.45 -2.08
N ILE A 78 3.28 -17.67 -3.10
CA ILE A 78 2.73 -16.34 -2.98
C ILE A 78 1.33 -16.31 -3.57
N ASP A 79 0.34 -16.03 -2.73
CA ASP A 79 -0.99 -15.60 -3.15
C ASP A 79 -1.04 -14.08 -3.04
N GLU A 80 -0.95 -13.39 -4.18
CA GLU A 80 -0.87 -11.93 -4.20
C GLU A 80 -2.19 -11.25 -3.78
N GLY A 81 -3.30 -11.97 -3.83
CA GLY A 81 -4.63 -11.39 -3.64
C GLY A 81 -4.97 -10.31 -4.70
N GLU A 82 -6.05 -9.61 -4.47
CA GLU A 82 -6.49 -8.50 -5.33
C GLU A 82 -5.96 -7.16 -4.83
N VAL A 83 -5.82 -6.20 -5.74
CA VAL A 83 -5.53 -4.80 -5.35
C VAL A 83 -6.81 -4.19 -4.79
N ALA A 84 -6.74 -3.63 -3.60
CA ALA A 84 -7.89 -2.99 -2.96
C ALA A 84 -8.28 -1.69 -3.69
N GLU A 85 -9.57 -1.54 -3.91
CA GLU A 85 -10.16 -0.37 -4.56
C GLU A 85 -10.71 0.61 -3.52
N ILE A 86 -10.59 1.89 -3.80
CA ILE A 86 -11.17 2.93 -2.96
C ILE A 86 -12.69 2.90 -3.11
N ARG A 87 -13.39 2.61 -2.01
CA ARG A 87 -14.85 2.60 -1.95
C ARG A 87 -15.41 3.95 -1.59
N THR A 88 -14.74 4.66 -0.68
CA THR A 88 -15.22 5.94 -0.17
C THR A 88 -14.04 6.83 0.23
N ILE A 89 -14.16 8.12 -0.07
CA ILE A 89 -13.31 9.18 0.46
C ILE A 89 -14.25 10.17 1.13
N ASN A 90 -14.20 10.25 2.48
CA ASN A 90 -14.98 11.18 3.27
C ASN A 90 -14.10 12.34 3.74
N ILE A 91 -14.61 13.56 3.62
CA ILE A 91 -14.01 14.74 4.21
C ILE A 91 -14.95 15.22 5.33
N VAL A 92 -14.41 15.40 6.52
CA VAL A 92 -15.19 15.79 7.69
C VAL A 92 -14.66 17.13 8.21
N GLY A 93 -15.54 18.11 8.40
CA GLY A 93 -15.19 19.46 8.86
C GLY A 93 -15.19 20.51 7.73
N ASN A 94 -15.42 20.10 6.48
CA ASN A 94 -15.62 21.02 5.36
C ASN A 94 -17.02 21.61 5.42
N THR A 95 -17.10 22.90 5.63
CA THR A 95 -18.36 23.67 5.66
C THR A 95 -18.45 24.69 4.53
N SER A 96 -17.33 25.13 4.02
CA SER A 96 -17.23 26.16 2.98
C SER A 96 -17.26 25.59 1.56
N PHE A 97 -16.86 24.34 1.38
CA PHE A 97 -16.81 23.66 0.09
C PHE A 97 -17.40 22.26 0.22
N THR A 98 -18.00 21.78 -0.86
CA THR A 98 -18.53 20.41 -0.94
C THR A 98 -17.40 19.40 -1.13
N ASP A 99 -17.63 18.14 -0.72
CA ASP A 99 -16.70 17.04 -1.00
C ASP A 99 -16.34 16.94 -2.47
N GLU A 100 -17.34 17.13 -3.36
CA GLU A 100 -17.15 17.05 -4.80
C GLU A 100 -16.17 18.11 -5.32
N GLU A 101 -16.28 19.35 -4.83
CA GLU A 101 -15.36 20.45 -5.22
C GLU A 101 -13.93 20.15 -4.77
N ILE A 102 -13.76 19.63 -3.56
CA ILE A 102 -12.45 19.29 -3.00
C ILE A 102 -11.84 18.10 -3.75
N LEU A 103 -12.61 17.03 -3.94
CA LEU A 103 -12.15 15.78 -4.53
C LEU A 103 -11.82 15.89 -6.02
N GLN A 104 -12.26 16.97 -6.72
CA GLN A 104 -11.85 17.23 -8.10
C GLN A 104 -10.32 17.32 -8.25
N GLY A 105 -9.63 17.85 -7.23
CA GLY A 105 -8.17 18.00 -7.22
C GLY A 105 -7.41 16.74 -6.83
N PHE A 106 -8.09 15.67 -6.40
CA PHE A 106 -7.45 14.46 -5.95
C PHE A 106 -7.05 13.56 -7.12
N GLU A 107 -5.92 12.89 -6.98
CA GLU A 107 -5.51 11.82 -7.89
C GLU A 107 -6.27 10.52 -7.60
N LEU A 108 -6.49 10.22 -6.30
CA LEU A 108 -7.28 9.08 -5.87
C LEU A 108 -8.76 9.31 -6.18
N LYS A 109 -9.39 8.33 -6.79
CA LYS A 109 -10.82 8.35 -7.13
C LYS A 109 -11.53 7.12 -6.55
N THR A 110 -12.78 7.28 -6.21
CA THR A 110 -13.66 6.14 -5.94
C THR A 110 -13.97 5.41 -7.24
N GLY A 111 -14.15 4.08 -7.16
CA GLY A 111 -14.47 3.26 -8.34
C GLY A 111 -15.74 3.74 -9.04
N GLY A 112 -15.63 3.98 -10.34
CA GLY A 112 -16.74 4.35 -11.23
C GLY A 112 -16.69 3.57 -12.54
N TRP A 113 -17.67 3.80 -13.43
CA TRP A 113 -17.76 3.08 -14.70
C TRP A 113 -16.48 3.13 -15.56
N PHE A 114 -15.69 4.20 -15.46
CA PHE A 114 -14.45 4.38 -16.22
C PHE A 114 -13.19 3.94 -15.49
N SER A 115 -13.26 3.57 -14.21
CA SER A 115 -12.09 3.20 -13.40
C SER A 115 -11.38 1.94 -13.89
N PHE A 116 -12.07 1.09 -14.65
CA PHE A 116 -11.47 -0.08 -15.30
C PHE A 116 -10.34 0.25 -16.30
N PHE A 117 -10.36 1.49 -16.84
CA PHE A 117 -9.38 1.92 -17.84
C PHE A 117 -8.24 2.76 -17.23
N THR A 118 -8.47 3.43 -16.11
CA THR A 118 -7.55 4.43 -15.55
C THR A 118 -6.81 3.95 -14.31
N ASN A 119 -7.31 2.91 -13.62
CA ASN A 119 -6.78 2.40 -12.34
C ASN A 119 -6.65 3.45 -11.22
N ASP A 120 -7.36 4.57 -11.34
CA ASP A 120 -7.34 5.69 -10.38
C ASP A 120 -8.05 5.32 -9.07
N ASN A 121 -8.88 4.28 -9.09
CA ASN A 121 -9.56 3.74 -7.92
C ASN A 121 -8.67 2.83 -7.05
N ARG A 122 -7.43 2.57 -7.46
CA ARG A 122 -6.50 1.77 -6.67
C ARG A 122 -5.83 2.63 -5.61
N TYR A 123 -5.88 2.15 -4.38
CA TYR A 123 -5.24 2.83 -3.27
C TYR A 123 -3.71 2.78 -3.39
N SER A 124 -3.08 3.92 -3.14
CA SER A 124 -1.64 4.07 -2.98
C SER A 124 -1.38 5.09 -1.88
N ARG A 125 -0.46 4.79 -0.98
CA ARG A 125 -0.08 5.70 0.11
C ARG A 125 0.56 6.97 -0.41
N GLU A 126 1.35 6.87 -1.48
CA GLU A 126 2.02 8.00 -2.12
C GLU A 126 1.00 8.95 -2.74
N LYS A 127 -0.01 8.42 -3.42
CA LYS A 127 -1.11 9.22 -3.98
C LYS A 127 -1.91 9.91 -2.89
N LEU A 128 -2.25 9.20 -1.80
CA LEU A 128 -2.95 9.82 -0.68
C LEU A 128 -2.16 10.98 -0.08
N LYS A 129 -0.83 10.83 0.05
CA LYS A 129 0.03 11.91 0.52
C LYS A 129 -0.02 13.12 -0.41
N GLY A 130 0.07 12.91 -1.72
CA GLY A 130 -0.08 13.98 -2.72
C GLY A 130 -1.45 14.65 -2.68
N ASP A 131 -2.51 13.88 -2.48
CA ASP A 131 -3.87 14.39 -2.36
C ASP A 131 -4.08 15.23 -1.08
N ILE A 132 -3.44 14.85 0.02
CA ILE A 132 -3.43 15.65 1.26
C ILE A 132 -2.71 17.00 1.04
N GLU A 133 -1.59 17.01 0.33
CA GLU A 133 -0.87 18.24 -0.03
C GLU A 133 -1.73 19.12 -0.97
N SER A 134 -2.47 18.49 -1.89
CA SER A 134 -3.42 19.19 -2.77
C SER A 134 -4.60 19.77 -2.00
N LEU A 135 -5.13 19.06 -1.02
CA LEU A 135 -6.18 19.52 -0.11
C LEU A 135 -5.74 20.76 0.67
N GLU A 136 -4.54 20.71 1.24
CA GLU A 136 -3.95 21.84 1.96
C GLU A 136 -3.80 23.07 1.05
N SER A 137 -3.28 22.86 -0.16
CA SER A 137 -3.12 23.91 -1.16
C SER A 137 -4.46 24.48 -1.64
N PHE A 138 -5.48 23.63 -1.78
CA PHE A 138 -6.84 24.03 -2.15
C PHE A 138 -7.41 25.06 -1.20
N TYR A 139 -7.29 24.85 0.12
CA TYR A 139 -7.77 25.75 1.14
C TYR A 139 -6.90 26.99 1.28
N LYS A 140 -5.58 26.85 1.37
CA LYS A 140 -4.65 27.99 1.54
C LYS A 140 -4.72 28.97 0.38
N ASN A 141 -4.84 28.49 -0.85
CA ASN A 141 -4.98 29.33 -2.05
C ASN A 141 -6.31 30.13 -2.08
N ARG A 142 -7.28 29.75 -1.22
CA ARG A 142 -8.56 30.42 -1.08
C ARG A 142 -8.66 31.28 0.16
N GLY A 143 -7.52 31.54 0.83
CA GLY A 143 -7.43 32.42 1.96
C GLY A 143 -7.63 31.75 3.34
N TYR A 144 -7.77 30.43 3.39
CA TYR A 144 -7.85 29.65 4.64
C TYR A 144 -6.45 29.32 5.18
N VAL A 145 -5.77 30.33 5.69
CA VAL A 145 -4.34 30.24 6.11
C VAL A 145 -4.18 29.32 7.32
N GLU A 146 -5.22 29.23 8.15
CA GLU A 146 -5.26 28.40 9.37
C GLU A 146 -5.79 26.99 9.10
N PHE A 147 -5.94 26.60 7.83
CA PHE A 147 -6.35 25.24 7.47
C PHE A 147 -5.43 24.22 8.11
N ASN A 148 -6.02 23.18 8.71
CA ASN A 148 -5.29 22.08 9.32
C ASN A 148 -5.97 20.73 9.03
N LEU A 149 -5.17 19.73 8.65
CA LEU A 149 -5.59 18.35 8.62
C LEU A 149 -5.40 17.75 10.02
N GLU A 150 -6.50 17.50 10.72
CA GLU A 150 -6.49 16.94 12.08
C GLU A 150 -6.07 15.48 12.09
N SER A 151 -6.60 14.68 11.17
CA SER A 151 -6.26 13.27 11.01
C SER A 151 -6.60 12.75 9.64
N SER A 152 -5.87 11.72 9.21
CA SER A 152 -6.21 10.87 8.08
C SER A 152 -6.34 9.43 8.54
N GLN A 153 -7.45 8.79 8.21
CA GLN A 153 -7.75 7.41 8.59
C GLN A 153 -7.99 6.59 7.33
N VAL A 154 -7.31 5.46 7.23
CA VAL A 154 -7.47 4.49 6.16
C VAL A 154 -7.87 3.15 6.78
N SER A 155 -9.04 2.66 6.42
CA SER A 155 -9.52 1.35 6.84
C SER A 155 -9.72 0.43 5.64
N VAL A 156 -9.53 -0.87 5.86
CA VAL A 156 -9.63 -1.90 4.84
C VAL A 156 -10.82 -2.80 5.18
N SER A 157 -11.61 -3.15 4.17
CA SER A 157 -12.73 -4.09 4.32
C SER A 157 -12.25 -5.47 4.81
N SER A 158 -13.15 -6.25 5.41
CA SER A 158 -12.82 -7.59 5.92
C SER A 158 -12.35 -8.57 4.84
N ASP A 159 -12.84 -8.42 3.61
CA ASP A 159 -12.43 -9.20 2.43
C ASP A 159 -11.13 -8.70 1.78
N LYS A 160 -10.54 -7.62 2.32
CA LYS A 160 -9.28 -7.01 1.85
C LYS A 160 -9.33 -6.40 0.44
N THR A 161 -10.52 -6.18 -0.12
CA THR A 161 -10.70 -5.66 -1.49
C THR A 161 -11.14 -4.20 -1.53
N GLY A 162 -11.59 -3.63 -0.42
CA GLY A 162 -12.06 -2.25 -0.33
C GLY A 162 -11.29 -1.40 0.65
N VAL A 163 -11.07 -0.12 0.30
CA VAL A 163 -10.43 0.89 1.14
C VAL A 163 -11.40 2.03 1.39
N PHE A 164 -11.47 2.47 2.63
CA PHE A 164 -12.25 3.62 3.08
C PHE A 164 -11.29 4.66 3.66
N ILE A 165 -11.36 5.88 3.15
CA ILE A 165 -10.50 6.99 3.58
C ILE A 165 -11.36 8.04 4.24
N THR A 166 -10.94 8.53 5.41
CA THR A 166 -11.58 9.65 6.10
C THR A 166 -10.53 10.69 6.45
N LEU A 167 -10.74 11.92 6.00
CA LEU A 167 -9.90 13.07 6.27
C LEU A 167 -10.67 14.03 7.17
N ASN A 168 -10.19 14.22 8.40
CA ASN A 168 -10.76 15.17 9.33
C ASN A 168 -9.98 16.48 9.25
N ILE A 169 -10.68 17.57 8.97
CA ILE A 169 -10.07 18.88 8.73
C ILE A 169 -10.68 19.96 9.63
N THR A 170 -9.93 21.01 9.85
CA THR A 170 -10.41 22.30 10.37
C THR A 170 -10.06 23.38 9.34
N GLU A 171 -11.09 24.07 8.82
CA GLU A 171 -10.89 25.07 7.75
C GLU A 171 -10.20 26.34 8.26
N GLY A 172 -10.49 26.74 9.50
CA GLY A 172 -10.06 28.03 10.06
C GLY A 172 -10.86 29.21 9.49
N THR A 173 -10.36 30.40 9.72
CA THR A 173 -10.96 31.64 9.24
C THR A 173 -10.36 32.07 7.91
N THR A 174 -11.16 32.72 7.06
CA THR A 174 -10.67 33.29 5.79
C THR A 174 -10.01 34.64 6.04
N TYR A 175 -8.85 34.85 5.44
CA TYR A 175 -8.17 36.13 5.42
C TYR A 175 -8.18 36.68 3.99
N ASN A 176 -8.75 37.90 3.83
CA ASN A 176 -8.63 38.65 2.59
C ASN A 176 -7.47 39.63 2.71
N VAL A 177 -6.59 39.62 1.74
CA VAL A 177 -5.55 40.67 1.63
C VAL A 177 -6.27 41.90 1.11
N ASN A 178 -6.47 42.91 1.97
CA ASN A 178 -6.90 44.23 1.51
C ASN A 178 -5.68 44.91 0.88
N GLU A 179 -5.78 45.24 -0.41
CA GLU A 179 -4.86 46.12 -1.10
C GLU A 179 -4.91 47.56 -0.55
#